data_35ecb83ec5fffd8c3b1db20d43e4035f
#
_entry.id   35ecb83ec5fffd8c3b1db20d43e4035f
#
_cell.length_a   1.000
_cell.length_b   1.000
_cell.length_c   1.000
_cell.angle_alpha   90.00
_cell.angle_beta   90.00
_cell.angle_gamma   90.00
#
_symmetry.space_group_name_H-M   'P 1'
#
loop_
_entity.id
_entity.type
_entity.pdbx_description
1 polymer ?
#
loop_
_entity_poly.entity_id
_entity_poly.type
_entity_poly.pdbx_seq_one_letter_code
_entity_poly.pdbx_strand_id
1 'polypeptide(L)'
;MQQLMFQDDQQFWFETLRNLGLVVYGGADVGEVVATASRVASGDYDSWHDAWLSTAKGLEAEARASQPVSARDGLLRASTYYRAAEFFLHGNPHDPRIDHAYRRGVACVRDAIAHLPDITPVEIPYEDTRTPCCTATSTGRQARA
;
A
#
# COMPACT_ATOMS: atom_id res chain seq x y z
N MET A 1 8.38 20.13 16.50
CA MET A 1 8.66 20.01 15.06
C MET A 1 7.49 20.64 14.33
N GLN A 2 7.76 21.61 13.44
CA GLN A 2 6.67 22.26 12.69
C GLN A 2 6.12 21.29 11.67
N GLN A 3 4.82 21.06 11.69
CA GLN A 3 4.12 20.20 10.71
C GLN A 3 4.04 20.95 9.36
N LEU A 4 4.43 20.28 8.28
CA LEU A 4 4.36 20.88 6.93
C LEU A 4 2.96 20.78 6.32
N MET A 5 2.19 19.78 6.75
CA MET A 5 0.83 19.48 6.29
C MET A 5 -0.02 19.12 7.51
N PHE A 6 -1.32 19.31 7.44
CA PHE A 6 -2.26 18.96 8.53
C PHE A 6 -1.84 19.53 9.88
N GLN A 7 -1.61 20.87 9.94
CA GLN A 7 -1.06 21.53 11.13
C GLN A 7 -1.89 21.30 12.40
N ASP A 8 -3.20 21.12 12.25
CA ASP A 8 -4.14 20.90 13.34
C ASP A 8 -4.62 19.44 13.44
N ASP A 9 -4.06 18.53 12.63
CA ASP A 9 -4.42 17.11 12.64
C ASP A 9 -3.16 16.22 12.74
N GLN A 10 -2.86 15.85 13.98
CA GLN A 10 -1.67 15.06 14.27
C GLN A 10 -1.75 13.63 13.70
N GLN A 11 -2.95 13.07 13.57
CA GLN A 11 -3.12 11.71 13.05
C GLN A 11 -2.83 11.67 11.54
N PHE A 12 -3.42 12.60 10.78
CA PHE A 12 -3.18 12.71 9.34
C PHE A 12 -1.71 13.04 9.04
N TRP A 13 -1.12 13.92 9.85
CA TRP A 13 0.31 14.21 9.74
C TRP A 13 1.17 12.97 9.98
N PHE A 14 0.90 12.21 11.04
CA PHE A 14 1.67 11.01 11.37
C PHE A 14 1.56 9.94 10.29
N GLU A 15 0.36 9.66 9.77
CA GLU A 15 0.18 8.69 8.69
C GLU A 15 0.81 9.16 7.37
N THR A 16 0.80 10.46 7.09
CA THR A 16 1.54 11.01 5.95
C THR A 16 3.04 10.78 6.09
N LEU A 17 3.61 11.02 7.28
CA LEU A 17 5.02 10.72 7.57
C LEU A 17 5.36 9.23 7.43
N ARG A 18 4.47 8.35 7.86
CA ARG A 18 4.67 6.89 7.67
C ARG A 18 4.77 6.53 6.20
N ASN A 19 3.90 7.08 5.35
CA ASN A 19 3.99 6.85 3.91
C ASN A 19 5.28 7.43 3.33
N LEU A 20 5.70 8.64 3.73
CA LEU A 20 6.98 9.22 3.34
C LEU A 20 8.18 8.36 3.79
N GLY A 21 8.10 7.75 4.96
CA GLY A 21 9.14 6.85 5.47
C GLY A 21 9.38 5.62 4.60
N LEU A 22 8.42 5.21 3.78
CA LEU A 22 8.55 4.06 2.88
C LEU A 22 9.30 4.38 1.59
N VAL A 23 9.58 5.64 1.29
CA VAL A 23 10.32 6.07 0.09
C VAL A 23 11.69 5.38 -0.01
N VAL A 24 12.40 5.25 1.10
CA VAL A 24 13.74 4.63 1.14
C VAL A 24 13.71 3.14 0.78
N TYR A 25 12.55 2.50 0.87
CA TYR A 25 12.35 1.08 0.53
C TYR A 25 11.63 0.88 -0.82
N GLY A 26 11.38 1.96 -1.58
CA GLY A 26 10.62 1.89 -2.83
C GLY A 26 9.12 1.65 -2.66
N GLY A 27 8.61 1.76 -1.42
CA GLY A 27 7.18 1.59 -1.12
C GLY A 27 6.34 2.86 -1.29
N ALA A 28 6.95 4.00 -1.56
CA ALA A 28 6.28 5.26 -1.82
C ALA A 28 7.16 6.20 -2.66
N ASP A 29 6.60 7.29 -3.15
CA ASP A 29 7.29 8.41 -3.78
C ASP A 29 6.90 9.72 -3.09
N VAL A 30 7.87 10.62 -2.90
CA VAL A 30 7.63 11.90 -2.19
C VAL A 30 6.58 12.74 -2.89
N GLY A 31 6.68 12.86 -4.22
CA GLY A 31 5.75 13.66 -5.02
C GLY A 31 4.33 13.11 -4.98
N GLU A 32 4.19 11.77 -5.09
CA GLU A 32 2.91 11.08 -5.00
C GLU A 32 2.25 11.29 -3.62
N VAL A 33 3.02 11.13 -2.53
CA VAL A 33 2.53 11.31 -1.15
C VAL A 33 2.10 12.75 -0.91
N VAL A 34 2.93 13.73 -1.26
CA VAL A 34 2.62 15.16 -1.07
C VAL A 34 1.41 15.58 -1.91
N ALA A 35 1.36 15.19 -3.19
CA ALA A 35 0.23 15.49 -4.06
C ALA A 35 -1.07 14.84 -3.58
N THR A 36 -1.00 13.63 -3.00
CA THR A 36 -2.17 12.97 -2.44
C THR A 36 -2.65 13.66 -1.19
N ALA A 37 -1.75 13.90 -0.23
CA ALA A 37 -2.07 14.55 1.03
C ALA A 37 -2.62 15.97 0.84
N SER A 38 -2.18 16.71 -0.19
CA SER A 38 -2.69 18.05 -0.48
C SER A 38 -4.16 18.08 -0.93
N ARG A 39 -4.74 16.93 -1.31
CA ARG A 39 -6.15 16.81 -1.70
C ARG A 39 -7.06 16.39 -0.54
N VAL A 40 -6.48 16.03 0.60
CA VAL A 40 -7.21 15.56 1.77
C VAL A 40 -7.71 16.74 2.61
N ALA A 41 -9.00 16.76 2.92
CA ALA A 41 -9.55 17.70 3.89
C ALA A 41 -9.21 17.23 5.31
N SER A 42 -8.62 18.12 6.12
CA SER A 42 -8.20 17.81 7.49
C SER A 42 -9.41 17.35 8.34
N GLY A 43 -9.24 16.25 9.08
CA GLY A 43 -10.29 15.67 9.93
C GLY A 43 -11.37 14.87 9.20
N ASP A 44 -11.30 14.78 7.87
CA ASP A 44 -12.27 14.04 7.06
C ASP A 44 -11.68 12.69 6.59
N TYR A 45 -12.10 11.61 7.24
CA TYR A 45 -11.65 10.24 6.93
C TYR A 45 -12.12 9.73 5.56
N ASP A 46 -13.28 10.18 5.07
CA ASP A 46 -13.76 9.82 3.75
C ASP A 46 -12.91 10.53 2.67
N SER A 47 -12.59 11.80 2.87
CA SER A 47 -11.66 12.56 2.02
C SER A 47 -10.27 11.89 1.98
N TRP A 48 -9.77 11.41 3.13
CA TRP A 48 -8.53 10.63 3.19
C TRP A 48 -8.61 9.39 2.33
N HIS A 49 -9.64 8.56 2.57
CA HIS A 49 -9.86 7.32 1.81
C HIS A 49 -9.89 7.59 0.30
N ASP A 50 -10.70 8.53 -0.14
CA ASP A 50 -10.90 8.81 -1.56
C ASP A 50 -9.64 9.31 -2.25
N ALA A 51 -8.87 10.19 -1.61
CA ALA A 51 -7.62 10.71 -2.14
C ALA A 51 -6.58 9.60 -2.32
N TRP A 52 -6.35 8.77 -1.28
CA TRP A 52 -5.39 7.68 -1.34
C TRP A 52 -5.83 6.55 -2.28
N LEU A 53 -7.12 6.22 -2.30
CA LEU A 53 -7.67 5.23 -3.22
C LEU A 53 -7.53 5.66 -4.67
N SER A 54 -7.78 6.93 -4.97
CA SER A 54 -7.60 7.49 -6.32
C SER A 54 -6.15 7.40 -6.79
N THR A 55 -5.19 7.76 -5.92
CA THR A 55 -3.77 7.63 -6.22
C THR A 55 -3.37 6.18 -6.46
N ALA A 56 -3.80 5.27 -5.59
CA ALA A 56 -3.51 3.84 -5.70
C ALA A 56 -4.02 3.26 -7.03
N LYS A 57 -5.27 3.56 -7.40
CA LYS A 57 -5.88 3.09 -8.64
C LYS A 57 -5.19 3.63 -9.89
N GLY A 58 -4.87 4.93 -9.90
CA GLY A 58 -4.17 5.56 -11.02
C GLY A 58 -2.79 4.93 -11.23
N LEU A 59 -2.02 4.82 -10.16
CA LEU A 59 -0.69 4.21 -10.21
C LEU A 59 -0.73 2.73 -10.59
N GLU A 60 -1.70 1.96 -10.09
CA GLU A 60 -1.88 0.57 -10.49
C GLU A 60 -2.14 0.44 -11.99
N ALA A 61 -3.01 1.29 -12.55
CA ALA A 61 -3.33 1.25 -13.97
C ALA A 61 -2.10 1.59 -14.84
N GLU A 62 -1.34 2.60 -14.46
CA GLU A 62 -0.10 2.99 -15.13
C GLU A 62 0.97 1.89 -15.03
N ALA A 63 1.14 1.30 -13.85
CA ALA A 63 2.10 0.23 -13.61
C ALA A 63 1.80 -1.01 -14.48
N ARG A 64 0.53 -1.41 -14.58
CA ARG A 64 0.12 -2.54 -15.41
C ARG A 64 0.34 -2.32 -16.91
N ALA A 65 0.39 -1.08 -17.37
CA ALA A 65 0.68 -0.72 -18.74
C ALA A 65 2.18 -0.50 -19.00
N SER A 66 3.02 -0.59 -17.97
CA SER A 66 4.45 -0.26 -18.03
C SER A 66 5.34 -1.46 -18.31
N GLN A 67 6.63 -1.20 -18.60
CA GLN A 67 7.66 -2.24 -18.71
C GLN A 67 7.93 -2.90 -17.35
N PRO A 68 8.45 -4.14 -17.30
CA PRO A 68 8.53 -4.97 -16.09
C PRO A 68 9.11 -4.30 -14.84
N VAL A 69 10.19 -3.53 -14.98
CA VAL A 69 10.81 -2.83 -13.84
C VAL A 69 9.90 -1.73 -13.30
N SER A 70 9.36 -0.88 -14.19
CA SER A 70 8.44 0.19 -13.80
C SER A 70 7.11 -0.38 -13.28
N ALA A 71 6.64 -1.48 -13.86
CA ALA A 71 5.46 -2.21 -13.40
C ALA A 71 5.64 -2.68 -11.94
N ARG A 72 6.75 -3.37 -11.66
CA ARG A 72 7.09 -3.82 -10.31
C ARG A 72 7.07 -2.66 -9.30
N ASP A 73 7.81 -1.60 -9.60
CA ASP A 73 8.00 -0.48 -8.67
C ASP A 73 6.68 0.29 -8.46
N GLY A 74 5.92 0.50 -9.52
CA GLY A 74 4.60 1.12 -9.44
C GLY A 74 3.58 0.29 -8.66
N LEU A 75 3.57 -1.04 -8.85
CA LEU A 75 2.68 -1.94 -8.12
C LEU A 75 3.01 -2.02 -6.63
N LEU A 76 4.29 -1.97 -6.24
CA LEU A 76 4.68 -1.92 -4.83
C LEU A 76 4.19 -0.63 -4.17
N ARG A 77 4.34 0.53 -4.82
CA ARG A 77 3.80 1.79 -4.30
C ARG A 77 2.28 1.81 -4.26
N ALA A 78 1.62 1.32 -5.31
CA ALA A 78 0.16 1.21 -5.33
C ALA A 78 -0.38 0.38 -4.15
N SER A 79 0.26 -0.74 -3.82
CA SER A 79 -0.06 -1.57 -2.65
C SER A 79 -0.01 -0.78 -1.35
N THR A 80 1.03 0.04 -1.16
CA THR A 80 1.16 0.93 0.01
C THR A 80 0.01 1.93 0.08
N TYR A 81 -0.37 2.53 -1.05
CA TYR A 81 -1.43 3.54 -1.08
C TYR A 81 -2.82 2.94 -0.91
N TYR A 82 -3.07 1.71 -1.35
CA TYR A 82 -4.29 0.97 -0.99
C TYR A 82 -4.38 0.75 0.51
N ARG A 83 -3.28 0.36 1.17
CA ARG A 83 -3.22 0.24 2.63
C ARG A 83 -3.44 1.59 3.32
N ALA A 84 -2.87 2.68 2.79
CA ALA A 84 -3.09 4.02 3.33
C ALA A 84 -4.57 4.44 3.21
N ALA A 85 -5.24 4.09 2.11
CA ALA A 85 -6.64 4.42 1.89
C ALA A 85 -7.59 3.83 2.93
N GLU A 86 -7.32 2.62 3.43
CA GLU A 86 -8.21 1.95 4.38
C GLU A 86 -7.90 2.28 5.85
N PHE A 87 -6.77 2.93 6.13
CA PHE A 87 -6.21 3.05 7.47
C PHE A 87 -7.16 3.65 8.51
N PHE A 88 -7.90 4.69 8.16
CA PHE A 88 -8.84 5.35 9.08
C PHE A 88 -10.26 4.76 9.08
N LEU A 89 -10.53 3.73 8.26
CA LEU A 89 -11.86 3.11 8.20
C LEU A 89 -12.11 2.09 9.31
N HIS A 90 -11.08 1.69 10.05
CA HIS A 90 -11.15 0.65 11.09
C HIS A 90 -12.02 1.00 12.30
N GLY A 91 -12.52 2.22 12.41
CA GLY A 91 -13.58 2.58 13.34
C GLY A 91 -14.90 1.82 13.09
N ASN A 92 -15.12 1.37 11.84
CA ASN A 92 -16.18 0.45 11.46
C ASN A 92 -15.57 -0.78 10.78
N PRO A 93 -15.28 -1.88 11.50
CA PRO A 93 -14.63 -3.07 10.94
C PRO A 93 -15.41 -3.76 9.81
N HIS A 94 -16.69 -3.45 9.65
CA HIS A 94 -17.55 -3.99 8.60
C HIS A 94 -17.64 -3.09 7.36
N ASP A 95 -16.85 -2.02 7.28
CA ASP A 95 -16.84 -1.15 6.12
C ASP A 95 -16.28 -1.92 4.90
N PRO A 96 -17.07 -2.08 3.82
CA PRO A 96 -16.66 -2.87 2.66
C PRO A 96 -15.46 -2.29 1.92
N ARG A 97 -15.14 -1.02 2.14
CA ARG A 97 -13.97 -0.35 1.56
C ARG A 97 -12.66 -0.93 2.08
N ILE A 98 -12.64 -1.43 3.33
CA ILE A 98 -11.48 -2.09 3.94
C ILE A 98 -11.12 -3.34 3.13
N ASP A 99 -12.09 -4.25 2.94
CA ASP A 99 -11.87 -5.49 2.18
C ASP A 99 -11.45 -5.19 0.72
N HIS A 100 -12.10 -4.21 0.09
CA HIS A 100 -11.73 -3.79 -1.27
C HIS A 100 -10.27 -3.31 -1.35
N ALA A 101 -9.87 -2.38 -0.50
CA ALA A 101 -8.51 -1.82 -0.50
C ALA A 101 -7.47 -2.90 -0.16
N TYR A 102 -7.74 -3.73 0.84
CA TYR A 102 -6.88 -4.86 1.22
C TYR A 102 -6.64 -5.82 0.05
N ARG A 103 -7.72 -6.30 -0.60
CA ARG A 103 -7.60 -7.24 -1.73
C ARG A 103 -6.83 -6.64 -2.90
N ARG A 104 -7.06 -5.36 -3.21
CA ARG A 104 -6.31 -4.68 -4.29
C ARG A 104 -4.84 -4.54 -3.94
N GLY A 105 -4.52 -4.14 -2.70
CA GLY A 105 -3.15 -4.05 -2.22
C GLY A 105 -2.40 -5.38 -2.31
N VAL A 106 -3.03 -6.47 -1.85
CA VAL A 106 -2.46 -7.83 -1.96
C VAL A 106 -2.25 -8.24 -3.42
N ALA A 107 -3.22 -7.95 -4.30
CA ALA A 107 -3.07 -8.25 -5.73
C ALA A 107 -1.87 -7.51 -6.34
N CYS A 108 -1.70 -6.22 -6.01
CA CYS A 108 -0.54 -5.44 -6.48
C CYS A 108 0.79 -6.04 -6.02
N VAL A 109 0.90 -6.48 -4.75
CA VAL A 109 2.12 -7.16 -4.26
C VAL A 109 2.37 -8.47 -5.02
N ARG A 110 1.34 -9.29 -5.20
CA ARG A 110 1.48 -10.56 -5.94
C ARG A 110 1.95 -10.35 -7.38
N ASP A 111 1.40 -9.35 -8.05
CA ASP A 111 1.79 -9.02 -9.42
C ASP A 111 3.21 -8.43 -9.47
N ALA A 112 3.60 -7.59 -8.49
CA ALA A 112 4.97 -7.08 -8.38
C ALA A 112 5.99 -8.19 -8.14
N ILE A 113 5.68 -9.17 -7.28
CA ILE A 113 6.53 -10.32 -6.97
C ILE A 113 6.80 -11.18 -8.23
N ALA A 114 5.86 -11.26 -9.16
CA ALA A 114 6.06 -11.98 -10.42
C ALA A 114 7.23 -11.43 -11.24
N HIS A 115 7.66 -10.19 -10.98
CA HIS A 115 8.84 -9.56 -11.59
C HIS A 115 10.12 -9.70 -10.74
N LEU A 116 10.08 -10.46 -9.63
CA LEU A 116 11.20 -10.66 -8.70
C LEU A 116 11.55 -12.17 -8.64
N PRO A 117 12.58 -12.61 -9.37
CA PRO A 117 12.86 -14.05 -9.53
C PRO A 117 13.26 -14.77 -8.24
N ASP A 118 13.74 -14.02 -7.24
CA ASP A 118 14.23 -14.58 -5.98
C ASP A 118 13.15 -14.60 -4.85
N ILE A 119 11.91 -14.24 -5.18
CA ILE A 119 10.81 -14.19 -4.22
C ILE A 119 9.73 -15.17 -4.63
N THR A 120 9.43 -16.12 -3.75
CA THR A 120 8.35 -17.09 -3.95
C THR A 120 7.28 -16.90 -2.88
N PRO A 121 6.02 -16.64 -3.26
CA PRO A 121 4.93 -16.59 -2.30
C PRO A 121 4.70 -17.98 -1.71
N VAL A 122 4.49 -18.06 -0.39
CA VAL A 122 4.14 -19.28 0.33
C VAL A 122 2.84 -19.07 1.07
N GLU A 123 2.00 -20.09 1.09
CA GLU A 123 0.77 -20.09 1.88
C GLU A 123 1.05 -20.80 3.22
N ILE A 124 0.82 -20.08 4.32
CA ILE A 124 0.99 -20.62 5.67
C ILE A 124 -0.41 -20.88 6.22
N PRO A 125 -0.80 -22.15 6.44
CA PRO A 125 -2.08 -22.45 7.07
C PRO A 125 -2.07 -21.92 8.50
N TYR A 126 -3.10 -21.16 8.84
CA TYR A 126 -3.29 -20.61 10.17
C TYR A 126 -4.55 -21.25 10.76
N GLU A 127 -4.36 -22.02 11.80
CA GLU A 127 -5.38 -22.77 12.53
C GLU A 127 -6.65 -23.13 11.72
N ASP A 128 -7.23 -24.23 11.89
CA ASP A 128 -8.42 -24.91 11.34
C ASP A 128 -9.50 -24.09 10.56
N THR A 129 -9.21 -22.86 10.17
CA THR A 129 -10.06 -22.07 9.29
C THR A 129 -9.70 -22.34 7.84
N ARG A 130 -10.66 -22.84 7.08
CA ARG A 130 -10.57 -23.16 5.64
C ARG A 130 -10.28 -21.95 4.72
N THR A 131 -9.70 -20.88 5.25
CA THR A 131 -9.33 -19.68 4.50
C THR A 131 -7.85 -19.45 4.71
N PRO A 132 -7.00 -19.55 3.67
CA PRO A 132 -5.58 -19.20 3.77
C PRO A 132 -5.46 -17.69 4.03
N CYS A 133 -5.03 -17.33 5.23
CA CYS A 133 -5.03 -15.93 5.69
C CYS A 133 -3.71 -15.20 5.48
N CYS A 134 -2.58 -15.88 5.23
CA CYS A 134 -1.29 -15.21 5.17
C CYS A 134 -0.45 -15.66 3.99
N THR A 135 -0.01 -14.73 3.17
CA THR A 135 1.04 -14.94 2.19
C THR A 135 2.35 -14.43 2.77
N ALA A 136 3.25 -15.32 3.17
CA ALA A 136 4.60 -14.94 3.54
C ALA A 136 5.53 -15.10 2.33
N THR A 137 6.49 -14.22 2.22
CA THR A 137 7.50 -14.23 1.15
C THR A 137 8.83 -14.64 1.77
N SER A 138 9.43 -15.74 1.31
CA SER A 138 10.77 -16.14 1.76
C SER A 138 11.78 -15.92 0.64
N THR A 139 12.89 -15.29 0.96
CA THR A 139 14.08 -15.24 0.12
C THR A 139 14.87 -16.54 0.32
N GLY A 140 14.70 -17.47 -0.60
CA GLY A 140 15.52 -18.68 -0.63
C GLY A 140 16.90 -18.40 -1.22
N ARG A 141 17.89 -18.09 -0.36
CA ARG A 141 19.30 -18.16 -0.76
C ARG A 141 19.71 -19.63 -0.78
N GLN A 142 19.65 -20.28 -1.92
CA GLN A 142 20.35 -21.54 -2.09
C GLN A 142 21.84 -21.28 -2.08
N ALA A 143 22.51 -21.72 -1.01
CA ALA A 143 23.96 -21.81 -1.01
C ALA A 143 24.35 -22.84 -2.10
N ARG A 144 25.07 -22.41 -3.11
CA ARG A 144 25.77 -23.33 -4.03
C ARG A 144 26.89 -23.97 -3.24
N ALA A 145 26.85 -25.30 -3.13
CA ALA A 145 27.98 -26.13 -2.78
C ALA A 145 28.99 -26.17 -3.95
#